data_e10c996372ab91a167aeb416be4618f1
#
_entry.id   e10c996372ab91a167aeb416be4618f1
#
_cell.length_a   1.000
_cell.length_b   1.000
_cell.length_c   1.000
_cell.angle_alpha   90.00
_cell.angle_beta   90.00
_cell.angle_gamma   90.00
#
_symmetry.space_group_name_H-M   'P 1'
#
loop_
_entity.id
_entity.type
_entity.pdbx_description
1 polymer ?
#
loop_
_entity_poly.entity_id
_entity_poly.type
_entity_poly.pdbx_seq_one_letter_code
_entity_poly.pdbx_strand_id
1 'polypeptide(L)'
;NRITALSSLNKLMEYFQIKKERLIIEGQNWKALEVFTQNGYYTSYYIPYDDPDNLSRKEQKCFIKGLQEIVDRKVVSALSFPGCWYTEIKESLNRSIDLLTWEHRSSQLQLLLSSVGREMLFDPQLKVILVKDKGKYHR
;
A
#
# COMPACT_ATOMS: atom_id res chain seq x y z
N ASN A 1 9.80 13.80 16.18
CA ASN A 1 9.32 14.90 15.36
C ASN A 1 9.49 14.54 13.86
N ARG A 2 8.43 14.75 13.05
CA ARG A 2 8.39 14.38 11.62
C ARG A 2 9.44 15.09 10.79
N ILE A 3 9.69 16.36 11.11
CA ILE A 3 10.71 17.19 10.45
C ILE A 3 12.11 16.65 10.74
N THR A 4 12.35 16.22 11.97
CA THR A 4 13.64 15.60 12.36
C THR A 4 13.85 14.29 11.60
N ALA A 5 12.83 13.45 11.48
CA ALA A 5 12.90 12.19 10.74
C ALA A 5 13.20 12.43 9.24
N LEU A 6 12.50 13.39 8.61
CA LEU A 6 12.76 13.79 7.22
C LEU A 6 14.20 14.29 7.03
N SER A 7 14.67 15.18 7.93
CA SER A 7 16.04 15.71 7.86
C SER A 7 17.09 14.61 8.00
N SER A 8 16.88 13.67 8.93
CA SER A 8 17.79 12.53 9.11
C SER A 8 17.80 11.62 7.90
N LEU A 9 16.62 11.33 7.33
CA LEU A 9 16.50 10.52 6.11
C LEU A 9 17.23 11.20 4.94
N ASN A 10 17.00 12.49 4.70
CA ASN A 10 17.67 13.22 3.62
C ASN A 10 19.20 13.15 3.74
N LYS A 11 19.76 13.31 4.96
CA LYS A 11 21.21 13.17 5.20
C LYS A 11 21.72 11.77 4.88
N LEU A 12 20.97 10.72 5.27
CA LEU A 12 21.35 9.34 4.94
C LEU A 12 21.31 9.08 3.43
N MET A 13 20.26 9.56 2.76
CA MET A 13 20.11 9.41 1.30
C MET A 13 21.28 10.10 0.57
N GLU A 14 21.64 11.30 0.99
CA GLU A 14 22.77 12.04 0.45
C GLU A 14 24.10 11.31 0.71
N TYR A 15 24.34 10.92 1.96
CA TYR A 15 25.56 10.22 2.36
C TYR A 15 25.79 8.92 1.56
N PHE A 16 24.74 8.13 1.38
CA PHE A 16 24.81 6.88 0.63
C PHE A 16 24.52 7.03 -0.89
N GLN A 17 24.31 8.25 -1.37
CA GLN A 17 23.97 8.55 -2.77
C GLN A 17 22.74 7.76 -3.28
N ILE A 18 21.76 7.55 -2.41
CA ILE A 18 20.53 6.83 -2.76
C ILE A 18 19.52 7.81 -3.36
N LYS A 19 18.99 7.49 -4.53
CA LYS A 19 17.93 8.30 -5.17
C LYS A 19 16.58 8.05 -4.50
N LYS A 20 15.74 9.08 -4.38
CA LYS A 20 14.41 9.00 -3.76
C LYS A 20 13.49 7.98 -4.43
N GLU A 21 13.63 7.82 -5.75
CA GLU A 21 12.84 6.88 -6.57
C GLU A 21 13.11 5.41 -6.23
N ARG A 22 14.16 5.12 -5.47
CA ARG A 22 14.50 3.77 -5.01
C ARG A 22 13.95 3.44 -3.63
N LEU A 23 13.20 4.35 -3.03
CA LEU A 23 12.71 4.20 -1.67
C LEU A 23 11.19 4.35 -1.63
N ILE A 24 10.52 3.42 -0.96
CA ILE A 24 9.11 3.52 -0.58
C ILE A 24 9.06 3.74 0.92
N ILE A 25 8.41 4.82 1.37
CA ILE A 25 8.17 5.08 2.79
C ILE A 25 6.76 4.65 3.12
N GLU A 26 6.64 3.61 3.93
CA GLU A 26 5.35 3.03 4.28
C GLU A 26 5.03 3.21 5.76
N GLY A 27 3.75 3.37 6.09
CA GLY A 27 3.29 3.46 7.47
C GLY A 27 1.78 3.55 7.62
N GLN A 28 1.29 3.30 8.84
CA GLN A 28 -0.15 3.37 9.19
C GLN A 28 -0.61 4.76 9.62
N ASN A 29 0.26 5.75 9.61
CA ASN A 29 -0.08 7.12 9.94
C ASN A 29 0.10 8.03 8.73
N TRP A 30 -0.96 8.18 7.92
CA TRP A 30 -0.92 9.00 6.71
C TRP A 30 -0.53 10.47 6.98
N LYS A 31 -0.91 11.03 8.16
CA LYS A 31 -0.50 12.38 8.56
C LYS A 31 1.02 12.49 8.78
N ALA A 32 1.67 11.40 9.14
CA ALA A 32 3.12 11.35 9.22
C ALA A 32 3.77 11.22 7.84
N LEU A 33 3.11 10.51 6.92
CA LEU A 33 3.60 10.33 5.55
C LEU A 33 3.51 11.61 4.71
N GLU A 34 2.53 12.47 4.97
CA GLU A 34 2.27 13.69 4.19
C GLU A 34 3.53 14.56 4.03
N VAL A 35 4.32 14.73 5.09
CA VAL A 35 5.55 15.53 5.01
C VAL A 35 6.59 14.92 4.06
N PHE A 36 6.66 13.60 3.96
CA PHE A 36 7.55 12.91 3.04
C PHE A 36 7.04 13.01 1.60
N THR A 37 5.72 12.86 1.38
CA THR A 37 5.08 13.04 0.08
C THR A 37 5.34 14.44 -0.47
N GLN A 38 5.15 15.47 0.35
CA GLN A 38 5.41 16.87 -0.02
C GLN A 38 6.88 17.15 -0.33
N ASN A 39 7.80 16.33 0.17
CA ASN A 39 9.23 16.41 -0.10
C ASN A 39 9.71 15.46 -1.21
N GLY A 40 8.79 14.93 -2.02
CA GLY A 40 9.08 14.17 -3.23
C GLY A 40 9.47 12.71 -2.98
N TYR A 41 9.15 12.16 -1.82
CA TYR A 41 9.29 10.72 -1.58
C TYR A 41 8.04 9.98 -2.05
N TYR A 42 8.22 8.77 -2.56
CA TYR A 42 7.12 7.86 -2.80
C TYR A 42 6.65 7.26 -1.48
N THR A 43 5.41 7.53 -1.11
CA THR A 43 4.85 7.12 0.19
C THR A 43 3.68 6.17 0.01
N SER A 44 3.54 5.22 0.91
CA SER A 44 2.46 4.24 0.92
C SER A 44 1.76 4.21 2.27
N TYR A 45 0.45 4.44 2.27
CA TYR A 45 -0.37 4.27 3.45
C TYR A 45 -0.78 2.81 3.60
N TYR A 46 -0.22 2.17 4.63
CA TYR A 46 -0.57 0.82 5.02
C TYR A 46 -1.88 0.84 5.82
N ILE A 47 -2.95 0.24 5.29
CA ILE A 47 -4.24 0.21 5.99
C ILE A 47 -4.17 -0.64 7.26
N PRO A 48 -4.88 -0.24 8.34
CA PRO A 48 -4.76 -0.88 9.66
C PRO A 48 -5.57 -2.17 9.82
N TYR A 49 -6.24 -2.66 8.77
CA TYR A 49 -7.13 -3.82 8.82
C TYR A 49 -6.63 -4.95 7.93
N ASP A 50 -6.46 -6.13 8.52
CA ASP A 50 -5.95 -7.30 7.80
C ASP A 50 -7.02 -7.98 6.92
N ASP A 51 -8.29 -7.92 7.31
CA ASP A 51 -9.38 -8.61 6.63
C ASP A 51 -10.67 -7.77 6.70
N PRO A 52 -11.33 -7.48 5.56
CA PRO A 52 -12.60 -6.75 5.54
C PRO A 52 -13.71 -7.48 6.32
N ASP A 53 -13.70 -8.81 6.35
CA ASP A 53 -14.73 -9.61 7.03
C ASP A 53 -14.69 -9.45 8.56
N ASN A 54 -13.60 -8.92 9.12
CA ASN A 54 -13.50 -8.58 10.54
C ASN A 54 -14.24 -7.29 10.92
N LEU A 55 -14.76 -6.56 9.92
CA LEU A 55 -15.49 -5.31 10.12
C LEU A 55 -16.97 -5.48 9.79
N SER A 56 -17.84 -4.84 10.58
CA SER A 56 -19.22 -4.70 10.17
C SER A 56 -19.34 -3.85 8.89
N ARG A 57 -20.43 -4.00 8.14
CA ARG A 57 -20.68 -3.21 6.92
C ARG A 57 -20.64 -1.70 7.16
N LYS A 58 -21.03 -1.25 8.36
CA LYS A 58 -20.98 0.16 8.73
C LYS A 58 -19.54 0.63 8.91
N GLU A 59 -18.73 -0.17 9.57
CA GLU A 59 -17.30 0.12 9.78
C GLU A 59 -16.53 0.11 8.47
N GLN A 60 -16.78 -0.88 7.58
CA GLN A 60 -16.19 -0.92 6.23
C GLN A 60 -16.50 0.36 5.45
N LYS A 61 -17.78 0.78 5.40
CA LYS A 61 -18.19 2.02 4.72
C LYS A 61 -17.52 3.26 5.30
N CYS A 62 -17.44 3.34 6.63
CA CYS A 62 -16.78 4.46 7.31
C CYS A 62 -15.28 4.49 6.98
N PHE A 63 -14.64 3.33 6.99
CA PHE A 63 -13.23 3.19 6.66
C PHE A 63 -12.94 3.57 5.20
N ILE A 64 -13.71 3.04 4.24
CA ILE A 64 -13.57 3.38 2.81
C ILE A 64 -13.77 4.89 2.57
N LYS A 65 -14.74 5.51 3.25
CA LYS A 65 -14.90 6.97 3.19
C LYS A 65 -13.65 7.71 3.67
N GLY A 66 -13.04 7.26 4.76
CA GLY A 66 -11.77 7.81 5.25
C GLY A 66 -10.62 7.61 4.26
N LEU A 67 -10.55 6.47 3.59
CA LEU A 67 -9.57 6.23 2.51
C LEU A 67 -9.79 7.19 1.34
N GLN A 68 -11.05 7.42 0.93
CA GLN A 68 -11.37 8.37 -0.13
C GLN A 68 -10.89 9.79 0.20
N GLU A 69 -11.04 10.23 1.44
CA GLU A 69 -10.54 11.54 1.89
C GLU A 69 -9.01 11.64 1.79
N ILE A 70 -8.28 10.58 2.13
CA ILE A 70 -6.82 10.49 2.00
C ILE A 70 -6.40 10.60 0.52
N VAL A 71 -7.09 9.87 -0.36
CA VAL A 71 -6.85 9.85 -1.80
C VAL A 71 -7.14 11.22 -2.42
N ASP A 72 -8.27 11.83 -2.07
CA ASP A 72 -8.69 13.14 -2.59
C ASP A 72 -7.72 14.26 -2.22
N ARG A 73 -7.16 14.19 -1.03
CA ARG A 73 -6.15 15.15 -0.53
C ARG A 73 -4.76 14.92 -1.11
N LYS A 74 -4.50 13.80 -1.77
CA LYS A 74 -3.20 13.46 -2.36
C LYS A 74 -2.04 13.48 -1.33
N VAL A 75 -2.33 13.07 -0.10
CA VAL A 75 -1.36 13.11 0.99
C VAL A 75 -0.38 11.93 1.01
N VAL A 76 -0.66 10.90 0.20
CA VAL A 76 0.21 9.74 -0.02
C VAL A 76 0.24 9.39 -1.52
N SER A 77 1.27 8.69 -1.96
CA SER A 77 1.44 8.25 -3.35
C SER A 77 0.68 6.96 -3.65
N ALA A 78 0.56 6.09 -2.65
CA ALA A 78 -0.04 4.76 -2.80
C ALA A 78 -0.82 4.34 -1.55
N LEU A 79 -1.71 3.36 -1.74
CA LEU A 79 -2.33 2.58 -0.67
C LEU A 79 -1.72 1.19 -0.66
N SER A 80 -1.43 0.66 0.53
CA SER A 80 -0.89 -0.67 0.74
C SER A 80 -1.85 -1.48 1.62
N PHE A 81 -2.22 -2.69 1.17
CA PHE A 81 -3.27 -3.48 1.81
C PHE A 81 -3.12 -4.98 1.54
N PRO A 82 -3.70 -5.86 2.39
CA PRO A 82 -3.84 -7.29 2.10
C PRO A 82 -4.69 -7.54 0.87
N GLY A 83 -4.36 -8.54 0.06
CA GLY A 83 -5.05 -8.85 -1.20
C GLY A 83 -6.56 -9.02 -1.08
N CYS A 84 -7.08 -9.46 0.08
CA CYS A 84 -8.51 -9.58 0.34
C CYS A 84 -9.27 -8.24 0.30
N TRP A 85 -8.60 -7.09 0.42
CA TRP A 85 -9.18 -5.76 0.28
C TRP A 85 -9.28 -5.27 -1.17
N TYR A 86 -8.69 -5.99 -2.12
CA TYR A 86 -8.55 -5.48 -3.49
C TYR A 86 -9.89 -5.09 -4.12
N THR A 87 -10.88 -5.99 -4.08
CA THR A 87 -12.19 -5.75 -4.70
C THR A 87 -12.89 -4.54 -4.09
N GLU A 88 -12.98 -4.47 -2.76
CA GLU A 88 -13.63 -3.36 -2.06
C GLU A 88 -12.97 -2.02 -2.37
N ILE A 89 -11.64 -1.98 -2.40
CA ILE A 89 -10.89 -0.76 -2.70
C ILE A 89 -11.10 -0.34 -4.15
N LYS A 90 -11.02 -1.27 -5.11
CA LYS A 90 -11.21 -0.97 -6.54
C LYS A 90 -12.62 -0.48 -6.86
N GLU A 91 -13.64 -1.08 -6.24
CA GLU A 91 -15.04 -0.72 -6.49
C GLU A 91 -15.46 0.57 -5.78
N SER A 92 -14.81 0.91 -4.67
CA SER A 92 -15.27 1.98 -3.79
C SER A 92 -14.54 3.29 -3.95
N LEU A 93 -13.29 3.31 -4.45
CA LEU A 93 -12.53 4.54 -4.63
C LEU A 93 -12.82 5.20 -5.98
N ASN A 94 -13.19 6.48 -5.94
CA ASN A 94 -13.57 7.26 -7.12
C ASN A 94 -12.37 7.86 -7.88
N ARG A 95 -11.17 7.79 -7.31
CA ARG A 95 -9.94 8.33 -7.93
C ARG A 95 -8.87 7.27 -8.00
N SER A 96 -8.08 7.37 -9.06
CA SER A 96 -6.90 6.52 -9.23
C SER A 96 -5.80 6.95 -8.28
N ILE A 97 -5.24 5.97 -7.57
CA ILE A 97 -4.04 6.06 -6.74
C ILE A 97 -3.25 4.77 -6.96
N ASP A 98 -1.93 4.80 -6.84
CA ASP A 98 -1.15 3.57 -6.93
C ASP A 98 -1.54 2.59 -5.81
N LEU A 99 -1.61 1.31 -6.14
CA LEU A 99 -1.96 0.25 -5.22
C LEU A 99 -0.77 -0.69 -5.03
N LEU A 100 -0.53 -1.06 -3.78
CA LEU A 100 0.44 -2.08 -3.39
C LEU A 100 -0.29 -3.12 -2.55
N THR A 101 -0.04 -4.40 -2.81
CA THR A 101 -0.70 -5.45 -2.04
C THR A 101 0.27 -6.54 -1.65
N TRP A 102 -0.08 -7.23 -0.58
CA TRP A 102 0.59 -8.46 -0.18
C TRP A 102 -0.44 -9.58 -0.03
N GLU A 103 -0.04 -10.76 -0.44
CA GLU A 103 -0.86 -11.95 -0.35
C GLU A 103 -0.14 -13.01 0.49
N HIS A 104 -0.60 -13.16 1.73
CA HIS A 104 0.00 -14.09 2.67
C HIS A 104 -0.52 -15.51 2.56
N ARG A 105 -1.67 -15.69 1.91
CA ARG A 105 -2.42 -16.95 1.89
C ARG A 105 -2.27 -17.71 0.60
N SER A 106 -1.86 -17.02 -0.48
CA SER A 106 -1.79 -17.60 -1.83
C SER A 106 -0.36 -17.72 -2.32
N SER A 107 -0.05 -18.83 -2.98
CA SER A 107 1.16 -18.97 -3.79
C SER A 107 1.00 -18.23 -5.12
N GLN A 108 2.09 -17.99 -5.84
CA GLN A 108 2.05 -17.41 -7.19
C GLN A 108 1.10 -18.19 -8.11
N LEU A 109 1.10 -19.52 -8.03
CA LEU A 109 0.21 -20.37 -8.83
C LEU A 109 -1.27 -20.15 -8.46
N GLN A 110 -1.59 -20.03 -7.17
CA GLN A 110 -2.96 -19.77 -6.73
C GLN A 110 -3.49 -18.41 -7.20
N LEU A 111 -2.63 -17.37 -7.22
CA LEU A 111 -2.98 -16.08 -7.80
C LEU A 111 -3.32 -16.21 -9.30
N LEU A 112 -2.50 -16.94 -10.07
CA LEU A 112 -2.75 -17.16 -11.49
C LEU A 112 -4.03 -17.94 -11.76
N LEU A 113 -4.42 -18.86 -10.88
CA LEU A 113 -5.60 -19.69 -11.03
C LEU A 113 -6.90 -19.01 -10.59
N SER A 114 -6.86 -18.04 -9.68
CA SER A 114 -8.03 -17.30 -9.22
C SER A 114 -8.43 -16.19 -10.21
N SER A 115 -9.74 -15.89 -10.31
CA SER A 115 -10.24 -14.78 -11.14
C SER A 115 -9.71 -13.43 -10.62
N VAL A 116 -9.83 -13.20 -9.32
CA VAL A 116 -9.34 -11.97 -8.66
C VAL A 116 -7.82 -11.82 -8.79
N GLY A 117 -7.06 -12.91 -8.62
CA GLY A 117 -5.62 -12.89 -8.79
C GLY A 117 -5.19 -12.53 -10.21
N ARG A 118 -5.88 -13.04 -11.23
CA ARG A 118 -5.63 -12.63 -12.63
C ARG A 118 -5.97 -11.16 -12.86
N GLU A 119 -7.09 -10.68 -12.31
CA GLU A 119 -7.47 -9.28 -12.38
C GLU A 119 -6.39 -8.38 -11.77
N MET A 120 -5.88 -8.72 -10.57
CA MET A 120 -4.78 -8.02 -9.92
C MET A 120 -3.51 -8.01 -10.77
N LEU A 121 -3.15 -9.12 -11.41
CA LEU A 121 -1.93 -9.22 -12.22
C LEU A 121 -1.96 -8.32 -13.48
N PHE A 122 -3.14 -8.03 -14.01
CA PHE A 122 -3.32 -7.19 -15.19
C PHE A 122 -3.79 -5.76 -14.86
N ASP A 123 -3.95 -5.42 -13.58
CA ASP A 123 -4.36 -4.08 -13.17
C ASP A 123 -3.16 -3.10 -13.22
N PRO A 124 -3.16 -2.11 -14.14
CA PRO A 124 -2.06 -1.15 -14.25
C PRO A 124 -1.92 -0.22 -13.04
N GLN A 125 -2.96 -0.13 -12.21
CA GLN A 125 -2.94 0.65 -10.98
C GLN A 125 -2.19 -0.08 -9.85
N LEU A 126 -2.15 -1.41 -9.90
CA LEU A 126 -1.48 -2.24 -8.92
C LEU A 126 0.03 -2.36 -9.26
N LYS A 127 0.86 -1.61 -8.54
CA LYS A 127 2.30 -1.50 -8.82
C LYS A 127 3.14 -2.62 -8.21
N VAL A 128 2.69 -3.17 -7.08
CA VAL A 128 3.40 -4.21 -6.35
C VAL A 128 2.42 -5.25 -5.84
N ILE A 129 2.75 -6.52 -6.07
CA ILE A 129 2.11 -7.68 -5.44
C ILE A 129 3.19 -8.47 -4.73
N LEU A 130 3.18 -8.46 -3.40
CA LEU A 130 4.07 -9.30 -2.59
C LEU A 130 3.40 -10.65 -2.33
N VAL A 131 3.99 -11.71 -2.85
CA VAL A 131 3.54 -13.08 -2.65
C VAL A 131 4.49 -13.78 -1.69
N LYS A 132 3.96 -14.37 -0.63
CA LYS A 132 4.75 -15.18 0.27
C LYS A 132 4.96 -16.57 -0.34
N ASP A 133 6.07 -16.73 -1.04
CA ASP A 133 6.51 -18.07 -1.42
C ASP A 133 7.05 -18.79 -0.18
N LYS A 134 6.29 -19.77 0.32
CA LYS A 134 6.80 -20.70 1.31
C LYS A 134 7.66 -21.73 0.56
N GLY A 135 8.80 -21.30 0.07
CA GLY A 135 9.83 -22.23 -0.38
C GLY A 135 10.07 -23.25 0.72
N LYS A 136 9.84 -24.52 0.43
CA LYS A 136 10.28 -25.59 1.30
C LYS A 136 11.81 -25.50 1.31
N TYR A 137 12.36 -24.88 2.35
CA TYR A 137 13.78 -25.05 2.63
C TYR A 137 13.97 -26.53 2.97
N HIS A 138 14.39 -27.32 1.98
CA HIS A 138 14.96 -28.61 2.25
C HIS A 138 16.30 -28.34 2.96
N ARG A 139 16.33 -28.61 4.25
CA ARG A 139 17.57 -28.78 5.01
C ARG A 139 18.22 -30.07 4.60
#